data_be0948e0be524fe121eeccbe00739b1d
#
_entry.id   be0948e0be524fe121eeccbe00739b1d
#
_cell.length_a   1.000
_cell.length_b   1.000
_cell.length_c   1.000
_cell.angle_alpha   90.00
_cell.angle_beta   90.00
_cell.angle_gamma   90.00
#
_symmetry.space_group_name_H-M   'P 1'
#
loop_
_entity.id
_entity.type
_entity.pdbx_description
1 polymer ?
#
loop_
_entity_poly.entity_id
_entity_poly.type
_entity_poly.pdbx_seq_one_letter_code
_entity_poly.pdbx_strand_id
1 'polypeptide(L)'
;MKALLFATLLIFTSVVHAGQPLFDSHLHYGGEDAKQYSPKQIIEIFDRNKIEYALVSSTPNDGTEALYKYAPKRIIPFLGLYKTLGDKRDWMWDESVIPRVEQALQSGIYRGLGEFHIFAKDRKSPVLKQIVQMAVERNLMLQVHSDSVIIDEIFSQAPNIKILWAHMGTDPEPEALRAVLKKHPNNLYIDTSVRDKQLLENGGLSKEWQQLFIDYQDRFMVAVDTFSVNRWNTFDSVVNDIHSWLADLPPEVSKKLAYDNAYDLLVKTHDN
;
A
#
# COMPACT_ATOMS: atom_id res chain seq x y z
N MET A 1 48.81 -2.83 -51.08
CA MET A 1 47.46 -3.10 -50.56
C MET A 1 47.39 -2.62 -49.10
N LYS A 2 46.71 -1.49 -48.82
CA LYS A 2 46.51 -1.01 -47.46
C LYS A 2 45.10 -1.40 -47.01
N ALA A 3 45.02 -2.27 -45.96
CA ALA A 3 43.78 -2.69 -45.38
C ALA A 3 43.30 -1.54 -44.46
N LEU A 4 42.10 -0.97 -44.72
CA LEU A 4 41.40 -0.07 -43.83
C LEU A 4 40.62 -0.90 -42.81
N LEU A 5 41.00 -0.85 -41.53
CA LEU A 5 40.18 -1.36 -40.44
C LEU A 5 39.09 -0.31 -40.12
N PHE A 6 37.84 -0.67 -40.34
CA PHE A 6 36.68 0.05 -39.83
C PHE A 6 36.43 -0.37 -38.39
N ALA A 7 36.73 0.49 -37.43
CA ALA A 7 36.28 0.28 -36.04
C ALA A 7 34.83 0.75 -35.90
N THR A 8 33.90 -0.19 -35.73
CA THR A 8 32.50 0.12 -35.42
C THR A 8 32.41 0.50 -33.95
N LEU A 9 32.18 1.77 -33.69
CA LEU A 9 31.95 2.31 -32.33
C LEU A 9 30.50 1.96 -31.95
N LEU A 10 30.31 0.94 -31.11
CA LEU A 10 29.02 0.65 -30.49
C LEU A 10 28.75 1.72 -29.41
N ILE A 11 27.93 2.70 -29.74
CA ILE A 11 27.40 3.66 -28.79
C ILE A 11 26.32 2.92 -27.97
N PHE A 12 26.65 2.50 -26.76
CA PHE A 12 25.67 2.11 -25.74
C PHE A 12 24.96 3.39 -25.29
N THR A 13 23.83 3.71 -25.90
CA THR A 13 22.90 4.66 -25.31
C THR A 13 22.31 4.00 -24.08
N SER A 14 22.74 4.43 -22.89
CA SER A 14 22.02 4.14 -21.65
C SER A 14 20.63 4.76 -21.80
N VAL A 15 19.64 3.91 -22.08
CA VAL A 15 18.22 4.27 -21.94
C VAL A 15 18.03 4.54 -20.46
N VAL A 16 18.01 5.80 -20.07
CA VAL A 16 17.48 6.22 -18.77
C VAL A 16 16.03 5.73 -18.79
N HIS A 17 15.76 4.63 -18.13
CA HIS A 17 14.39 4.19 -17.87
C HIS A 17 13.76 5.28 -16.99
N ALA A 18 13.09 6.22 -17.63
CA ALA A 18 12.16 7.06 -16.91
C ALA A 18 11.17 6.10 -16.24
N GLY A 19 11.23 5.99 -14.90
CA GLY A 19 10.44 5.01 -14.15
C GLY A 19 8.98 5.01 -14.59
N GLN A 20 8.36 3.84 -14.61
CA GLN A 20 6.94 3.71 -14.90
C GLN A 20 6.10 4.45 -13.84
N PRO A 21 4.85 4.85 -14.12
CA PRO A 21 3.99 5.44 -13.11
C PRO A 21 3.74 4.44 -11.97
N LEU A 22 3.61 4.97 -10.75
CA LEU A 22 3.28 4.19 -9.58
C LEU A 22 1.94 4.61 -8.99
N PHE A 23 1.26 3.64 -8.41
CA PHE A 23 0.19 3.84 -7.44
C PHE A 23 0.74 3.50 -6.06
N ASP A 24 0.90 4.48 -5.17
CA ASP A 24 1.30 4.23 -3.80
C ASP A 24 0.11 3.71 -2.99
N SER A 25 0.10 2.41 -2.68
CA SER A 25 -1.05 1.77 -2.03
C SER A 25 -1.02 1.86 -0.50
N HIS A 26 -0.04 2.56 0.09
CA HIS A 26 0.07 2.73 1.53
C HIS A 26 0.84 3.99 1.90
N LEU A 27 0.13 5.04 2.29
CA LEU A 27 0.73 6.32 2.61
C LEU A 27 0.07 6.95 3.83
N HIS A 28 0.88 7.58 4.69
CA HIS A 28 0.43 8.39 5.81
C HIS A 28 0.83 9.85 5.62
N TYR A 29 -0.03 10.76 6.07
CA TYR A 29 0.26 12.17 6.17
C TYR A 29 -0.33 12.68 7.49
N GLY A 30 0.36 12.39 8.59
CA GLY A 30 -0.08 12.70 9.95
C GLY A 30 0.23 14.11 10.39
N GLY A 31 -0.10 14.42 11.64
CA GLY A 31 0.03 15.78 12.18
C GLY A 31 1.46 16.32 12.20
N GLU A 32 2.47 15.48 12.41
CA GLU A 32 3.88 15.91 12.38
C GLU A 32 4.35 16.16 10.94
N ASP A 33 3.86 15.38 9.98
CA ASP A 33 4.17 15.57 8.57
C ASP A 33 3.59 16.89 8.06
N ALA A 34 2.35 17.19 8.45
CA ALA A 34 1.66 18.43 8.08
C ALA A 34 2.31 19.71 8.63
N LYS A 35 3.15 19.60 9.67
CA LYS A 35 3.97 20.72 10.17
C LYS A 35 5.17 21.02 9.27
N GLN A 36 5.66 20.01 8.52
CA GLN A 36 6.86 20.14 7.69
C GLN A 36 6.57 20.23 6.19
N TYR A 37 5.51 19.57 5.74
CA TYR A 37 5.11 19.51 4.34
C TYR A 37 3.68 19.99 4.18
N SER A 38 3.45 20.97 3.33
CA SER A 38 2.10 21.34 2.88
C SER A 38 1.56 20.30 1.88
N PRO A 39 0.23 20.19 1.70
CA PRO A 39 -0.34 19.34 0.66
C PRO A 39 0.24 19.59 -0.75
N LYS A 40 0.55 20.85 -1.07
CA LYS A 40 1.22 21.21 -2.33
C LYS A 40 2.58 20.53 -2.47
N GLN A 41 3.42 20.58 -1.42
CA GLN A 41 4.73 19.96 -1.44
C GLN A 41 4.65 18.42 -1.54
N ILE A 42 3.64 17.80 -0.93
CA ILE A 42 3.39 16.36 -1.09
C ILE A 42 3.06 16.04 -2.55
N ILE A 43 2.21 16.82 -3.20
CA ILE A 43 1.90 16.60 -4.61
C ILE A 43 3.10 16.87 -5.52
N GLU A 44 3.97 17.84 -5.20
CA GLU A 44 5.25 18.04 -5.90
C GLU A 44 6.21 16.83 -5.72
N ILE A 45 6.19 16.18 -4.54
CA ILE A 45 6.90 14.90 -4.32
C ILE A 45 6.33 13.81 -5.23
N PHE A 46 5.01 13.70 -5.32
CA PHE A 46 4.35 12.73 -6.21
C PHE A 46 4.72 12.97 -7.67
N ASP A 47 4.66 14.21 -8.14
CA ASP A 47 4.94 14.56 -9.54
C ASP A 47 6.35 14.18 -9.97
N ARG A 48 7.38 14.49 -9.16
CA ARG A 48 8.76 14.14 -9.50
C ARG A 48 9.05 12.64 -9.42
N ASN A 49 8.25 11.89 -8.64
CA ASN A 49 8.36 10.43 -8.48
C ASN A 49 7.35 9.64 -9.31
N LYS A 50 6.55 10.31 -10.16
CA LYS A 50 5.51 9.70 -10.98
C LYS A 50 4.48 8.88 -10.18
N ILE A 51 4.18 9.31 -8.96
CA ILE A 51 3.07 8.76 -8.19
C ILE A 51 1.78 9.37 -8.75
N GLU A 52 0.99 8.63 -9.48
CA GLU A 52 -0.25 9.14 -10.06
C GLU A 52 -1.40 9.15 -9.05
N TYR A 53 -1.46 8.13 -8.21
CA TYR A 53 -2.45 7.96 -7.13
C TYR A 53 -1.78 7.52 -5.85
N ALA A 54 -2.40 7.85 -4.72
CA ALA A 54 -2.00 7.34 -3.42
C ALA A 54 -3.22 6.97 -2.57
N LEU A 55 -3.21 5.77 -1.97
CA LEU A 55 -4.07 5.43 -0.85
C LEU A 55 -3.50 6.08 0.40
N VAL A 56 -4.28 6.91 1.05
CA VAL A 56 -3.85 7.68 2.23
C VAL A 56 -4.73 7.38 3.43
N SER A 57 -4.11 6.97 4.52
CA SER A 57 -4.70 6.92 5.85
C SER A 57 -3.81 7.68 6.84
N SER A 58 -4.37 8.44 7.76
CA SER A 58 -3.58 9.29 8.63
C SER A 58 -4.06 9.22 10.08
N THR A 59 -3.17 9.57 11.00
CA THR A 59 -3.51 9.75 12.43
C THR A 59 -2.97 11.11 12.90
N PRO A 60 -3.84 12.08 13.20
CA PRO A 60 -5.30 12.08 12.98
C PRO A 60 -5.69 12.13 11.49
N ASN A 61 -6.97 11.91 11.16
CA ASN A 61 -7.48 11.87 9.78
C ASN A 61 -7.44 13.20 9.04
N ASP A 62 -7.26 14.31 9.73
CA ASP A 62 -7.19 15.66 9.18
C ASP A 62 -6.17 15.77 8.03
N GLY A 63 -5.06 15.04 8.11
CA GLY A 63 -4.05 14.98 7.05
C GLY A 63 -4.58 14.33 5.77
N THR A 64 -5.27 13.19 5.89
CA THR A 64 -5.94 12.52 4.76
C THR A 64 -6.93 13.45 4.10
N GLU A 65 -7.77 14.11 4.89
CA GLU A 65 -8.79 15.05 4.39
C GLU A 65 -8.17 16.27 3.71
N ALA A 66 -7.06 16.80 4.27
CA ALA A 66 -6.33 17.92 3.67
C ALA A 66 -5.73 17.58 2.31
N LEU A 67 -5.10 16.41 2.18
CA LEU A 67 -4.59 15.92 0.89
C LEU A 67 -5.71 15.66 -0.10
N TYR A 68 -6.78 15.00 0.33
CA TYR A 68 -7.93 14.73 -0.54
C TYR A 68 -8.58 16.03 -1.04
N LYS A 69 -8.78 17.01 -0.16
CA LYS A 69 -9.30 18.33 -0.56
C LYS A 69 -8.40 19.04 -1.57
N TYR A 70 -7.08 18.89 -1.45
CA TYR A 70 -6.11 19.52 -2.35
C TYR A 70 -6.04 18.82 -3.71
N ALA A 71 -6.05 17.49 -3.73
CA ALA A 71 -5.88 16.69 -4.95
C ALA A 71 -6.90 15.52 -5.02
N PRO A 72 -8.23 15.80 -5.11
CA PRO A 72 -9.27 14.78 -4.95
C PRO A 72 -9.26 13.69 -6.03
N LYS A 73 -8.59 13.94 -7.16
CA LYS A 73 -8.46 12.97 -8.25
C LYS A 73 -7.26 12.03 -8.10
N ARG A 74 -6.39 12.28 -7.11
CA ARG A 74 -5.14 11.52 -6.91
C ARG A 74 -5.12 10.80 -5.56
N ILE A 75 -5.92 11.24 -4.61
CA ILE A 75 -5.95 10.71 -3.25
C ILE A 75 -7.13 9.78 -3.06
N ILE A 76 -6.86 8.56 -2.63
CA ILE A 76 -7.86 7.57 -2.24
C ILE A 76 -7.89 7.55 -0.70
N PRO A 77 -8.86 8.22 -0.07
CA PRO A 77 -8.86 8.37 1.38
C PRO A 77 -9.36 7.10 2.07
N PHE A 78 -8.56 6.59 3.01
CA PHE A 78 -8.97 5.59 3.99
C PHE A 78 -9.10 6.23 5.37
N LEU A 79 -10.09 5.80 6.15
CA LEU A 79 -10.34 6.32 7.48
C LEU A 79 -9.54 5.55 8.52
N GLY A 80 -8.55 6.19 9.12
CA GLY A 80 -7.82 5.66 10.27
C GLY A 80 -8.72 5.54 11.51
N LEU A 81 -8.55 4.45 12.27
CA LEU A 81 -9.37 4.17 13.46
C LEU A 81 -8.91 4.91 14.72
N TYR A 82 -7.75 5.57 14.69
CA TYR A 82 -7.12 6.21 15.84
C TYR A 82 -7.43 7.70 15.91
N LYS A 83 -7.53 8.25 17.13
CA LYS A 83 -7.43 9.70 17.37
C LYS A 83 -5.97 10.13 17.47
N THR A 84 -5.18 9.29 18.12
CA THR A 84 -3.74 9.48 18.35
C THR A 84 -2.98 8.19 18.06
N LEU A 85 -1.66 8.30 17.87
CA LEU A 85 -0.80 7.13 17.70
C LEU A 85 -0.77 6.22 18.96
N GLY A 86 -1.11 6.76 20.13
CA GLY A 86 -1.22 5.99 21.38
C GLY A 86 -2.33 4.95 21.33
N ASP A 87 -3.41 5.25 20.63
CA ASP A 87 -4.61 4.39 20.54
C ASP A 87 -4.33 3.07 19.79
N LYS A 88 -3.20 2.96 19.05
CA LYS A 88 -2.79 1.71 18.38
C LYS A 88 -2.76 0.50 19.29
N ARG A 89 -2.62 0.68 20.61
CA ARG A 89 -2.43 -0.41 21.58
C ARG A 89 -3.74 -1.06 22.00
N ASP A 90 -4.84 -0.32 22.04
CA ASP A 90 -6.07 -0.70 22.73
C ASP A 90 -7.37 -0.29 22.01
N TRP A 91 -7.30 0.35 20.83
CA TRP A 91 -8.47 0.74 20.04
C TRP A 91 -9.49 -0.40 19.88
N MET A 92 -9.01 -1.65 19.80
CA MET A 92 -9.83 -2.83 19.62
C MET A 92 -10.70 -3.17 20.84
N TRP A 93 -10.47 -2.51 21.97
CA TRP A 93 -11.24 -2.63 23.20
C TRP A 93 -11.97 -1.32 23.60
N ASP A 94 -11.80 -0.25 22.79
CA ASP A 94 -12.47 1.04 23.00
C ASP A 94 -13.74 1.12 22.14
N GLU A 95 -14.91 0.86 22.74
CA GLU A 95 -16.20 0.92 22.04
C GLU A 95 -16.52 2.30 21.48
N SER A 96 -15.88 3.39 21.95
CA SER A 96 -16.07 4.74 21.42
C SER A 96 -15.53 4.93 20.00
N VAL A 97 -14.74 3.97 19.50
CA VAL A 97 -14.27 3.93 18.11
C VAL A 97 -15.46 3.86 17.15
N ILE A 98 -16.48 3.04 17.46
CA ILE A 98 -17.60 2.75 16.55
C ILE A 98 -18.40 4.01 16.20
N PRO A 99 -19.02 4.76 17.14
CA PRO A 99 -19.79 5.94 16.79
C PRO A 99 -18.94 7.04 16.13
N ARG A 100 -17.65 7.13 16.46
CA ARG A 100 -16.73 8.07 15.84
C ARG A 100 -16.44 7.72 14.36
N VAL A 101 -16.22 6.46 14.07
CA VAL A 101 -16.02 5.97 12.69
C VAL A 101 -17.31 6.17 11.88
N GLU A 102 -18.47 5.82 12.44
CA GLU A 102 -19.77 6.04 11.80
C GLU A 102 -20.00 7.52 11.44
N GLN A 103 -19.68 8.43 12.37
CA GLN A 103 -19.78 9.87 12.13
C GLN A 103 -18.85 10.34 11.02
N ALA A 104 -17.59 9.92 11.02
CA ALA A 104 -16.61 10.33 10.00
C ALA A 104 -17.02 9.82 8.59
N LEU A 105 -17.57 8.61 8.51
CA LEU A 105 -18.05 8.03 7.25
C LEU A 105 -19.23 8.77 6.63
N GLN A 106 -19.94 9.63 7.39
CA GLN A 106 -21.02 10.47 6.83
C GLN A 106 -20.51 11.47 5.79
N SER A 107 -19.21 11.79 5.79
CA SER A 107 -18.60 12.63 4.75
C SER A 107 -18.68 12.03 3.34
N GLY A 108 -18.79 10.70 3.23
CA GLY A 108 -18.87 9.96 1.97
C GLY A 108 -17.58 9.90 1.14
N ILE A 109 -16.49 10.47 1.65
CA ILE A 109 -15.22 10.49 0.88
C ILE A 109 -14.42 9.20 0.98
N TYR A 110 -14.52 8.47 2.10
CA TYR A 110 -13.66 7.33 2.41
C TYR A 110 -14.01 6.09 1.59
N ARG A 111 -12.97 5.41 1.08
CA ARG A 111 -13.05 4.17 0.30
C ARG A 111 -12.74 2.91 1.11
N GLY A 112 -12.22 3.09 2.31
CA GLY A 112 -11.86 2.00 3.21
C GLY A 112 -11.63 2.47 4.64
N LEU A 113 -11.37 1.48 5.53
CA LEU A 113 -11.01 1.67 6.93
C LEU A 113 -9.60 1.13 7.16
N GLY A 114 -8.77 1.90 7.83
CA GLY A 114 -7.37 1.53 8.12
C GLY A 114 -6.39 2.66 7.73
N GLU A 115 -5.10 2.48 7.87
CA GLU A 115 -4.46 1.28 8.41
C GLU A 115 -4.80 1.11 9.90
N PHE A 116 -5.10 -0.12 10.31
CA PHE A 116 -5.23 -0.42 11.72
C PHE A 116 -4.38 -1.64 12.13
N HIS A 117 -3.80 -1.56 13.35
CA HIS A 117 -2.93 -2.60 13.90
C HIS A 117 -3.72 -3.51 14.83
N ILE A 118 -3.70 -4.81 14.56
CA ILE A 118 -4.28 -5.82 15.44
C ILE A 118 -3.56 -7.16 15.25
N PHE A 119 -3.44 -7.93 16.33
CA PHE A 119 -2.69 -9.19 16.31
C PHE A 119 -3.51 -10.34 16.92
N ALA A 120 -3.07 -11.57 16.69
CA ALA A 120 -3.76 -12.82 17.05
C ALA A 120 -4.36 -12.85 18.46
N LYS A 121 -3.68 -12.25 19.47
CA LYS A 121 -4.17 -12.18 20.86
C LYS A 121 -5.50 -11.42 20.99
N ASP A 122 -5.73 -10.44 20.13
CA ASP A 122 -6.91 -9.56 20.14
C ASP A 122 -7.96 -9.93 19.08
N ARG A 123 -7.81 -11.08 18.39
CA ARG A 123 -8.68 -11.51 17.29
C ARG A 123 -10.17 -11.59 17.62
N LYS A 124 -10.51 -11.74 18.90
CA LYS A 124 -11.91 -11.80 19.39
C LYS A 124 -12.45 -10.46 19.87
N SER A 125 -11.78 -9.37 19.52
CA SER A 125 -12.22 -8.03 19.85
C SER A 125 -13.66 -7.76 19.36
N PRO A 126 -14.55 -7.26 20.22
CA PRO A 126 -15.89 -6.88 19.83
C PRO A 126 -15.91 -5.66 18.88
N VAL A 127 -14.93 -4.77 19.02
CA VAL A 127 -14.79 -3.58 18.18
C VAL A 127 -14.33 -3.99 16.76
N LEU A 128 -13.34 -4.93 16.64
CA LEU A 128 -12.97 -5.49 15.33
C LEU A 128 -14.19 -6.07 14.60
N LYS A 129 -15.01 -6.84 15.31
CA LYS A 129 -16.21 -7.43 14.72
C LYS A 129 -17.16 -6.36 14.16
N GLN A 130 -17.39 -5.28 14.90
CA GLN A 130 -18.24 -4.18 14.46
C GLN A 130 -17.64 -3.40 13.28
N ILE A 131 -16.31 -3.19 13.28
CA ILE A 131 -15.58 -2.57 12.15
C ILE A 131 -15.71 -3.42 10.88
N VAL A 132 -15.53 -4.73 10.98
CA VAL A 132 -15.71 -5.65 9.84
C VAL A 132 -17.14 -5.61 9.32
N GLN A 133 -18.14 -5.65 10.21
CA GLN A 133 -19.55 -5.55 9.82
C GLN A 133 -19.86 -4.22 9.13
N MET A 134 -19.40 -3.11 9.69
CA MET A 134 -19.59 -1.77 9.10
C MET A 134 -18.93 -1.65 7.72
N ALA A 135 -17.74 -2.25 7.54
CA ALA A 135 -17.07 -2.27 6.24
C ALA A 135 -17.88 -3.06 5.19
N VAL A 136 -18.45 -4.21 5.58
CA VAL A 136 -19.33 -4.99 4.69
C VAL A 136 -20.58 -4.21 4.30
N GLU A 137 -21.27 -3.63 5.28
CA GLU A 137 -22.53 -2.88 5.07
C GLU A 137 -22.36 -1.67 4.16
N ARG A 138 -21.17 -1.06 4.18
CA ARG A 138 -20.83 0.14 3.40
C ARG A 138 -19.97 -0.12 2.18
N ASN A 139 -19.70 -1.39 1.86
CA ASN A 139 -18.81 -1.80 0.77
C ASN A 139 -17.42 -1.13 0.83
N LEU A 140 -16.84 -1.07 2.04
CA LEU A 140 -15.52 -0.49 2.29
C LEU A 140 -14.46 -1.60 2.34
N MET A 141 -13.26 -1.28 1.86
CA MET A 141 -12.09 -2.13 1.99
C MET A 141 -11.44 -1.96 3.37
N LEU A 142 -10.76 -2.99 3.87
CA LEU A 142 -9.94 -2.89 5.09
C LEU A 142 -8.45 -2.87 4.74
N GLN A 143 -7.70 -1.92 5.33
CA GLN A 143 -6.23 -1.94 5.31
C GLN A 143 -5.75 -2.37 6.70
N VAL A 144 -5.06 -3.51 6.77
CA VAL A 144 -4.83 -4.23 8.04
C VAL A 144 -3.35 -4.51 8.25
N HIS A 145 -2.78 -3.96 9.32
CA HIS A 145 -1.46 -4.32 9.83
C HIS A 145 -1.59 -5.45 10.85
N SER A 146 -1.28 -6.67 10.46
CA SER A 146 -1.55 -7.84 11.30
C SER A 146 -0.68 -9.04 10.96
N ASP A 147 -0.76 -10.05 11.82
CA ASP A 147 -0.39 -11.43 11.46
C ASP A 147 -1.50 -12.11 10.64
N SER A 148 -1.19 -13.29 10.05
CA SER A 148 -2.10 -14.04 9.20
C SER A 148 -3.35 -14.56 9.94
N VAL A 149 -3.28 -14.73 11.27
CA VAL A 149 -4.40 -15.19 12.09
C VAL A 149 -5.56 -14.18 12.07
N ILE A 150 -5.25 -12.89 12.01
CA ILE A 150 -6.26 -11.82 11.89
C ILE A 150 -6.88 -11.84 10.50
N ILE A 151 -6.10 -12.07 9.45
CA ILE A 151 -6.63 -12.20 8.08
C ILE A 151 -7.65 -13.35 8.02
N ASP A 152 -7.31 -14.50 8.61
CA ASP A 152 -8.22 -15.65 8.72
C ASP A 152 -9.47 -15.31 9.52
N GLU A 153 -9.33 -14.60 10.65
CA GLU A 153 -10.47 -14.19 11.49
C GLU A 153 -11.42 -13.27 10.74
N ILE A 154 -10.89 -12.25 10.03
CA ILE A 154 -11.73 -11.32 9.26
C ILE A 154 -12.47 -12.05 8.14
N PHE A 155 -11.81 -12.91 7.37
CA PHE A 155 -12.47 -13.71 6.33
C PHE A 155 -13.48 -14.72 6.88
N SER A 156 -13.28 -15.23 8.10
CA SER A 156 -14.28 -16.08 8.75
C SER A 156 -15.59 -15.35 9.08
N GLN A 157 -15.49 -14.04 9.35
CA GLN A 157 -16.65 -13.17 9.64
C GLN A 157 -17.29 -12.63 8.34
N ALA A 158 -16.46 -12.32 7.34
CA ALA A 158 -16.86 -11.67 6.09
C ALA A 158 -16.11 -12.24 4.89
N PRO A 159 -16.51 -13.39 4.31
CA PRO A 159 -15.75 -14.08 3.26
C PRO A 159 -15.52 -13.26 1.98
N ASN A 160 -16.37 -12.26 1.72
CA ASN A 160 -16.31 -11.44 0.50
C ASN A 160 -15.70 -10.06 0.70
N ILE A 161 -15.24 -9.73 1.93
CA ILE A 161 -14.63 -8.43 2.20
C ILE A 161 -13.29 -8.32 1.44
N LYS A 162 -12.95 -7.12 0.99
CA LYS A 162 -11.64 -6.86 0.39
C LYS A 162 -10.66 -6.41 1.47
N ILE A 163 -9.50 -7.02 1.52
CA ILE A 163 -8.43 -6.68 2.47
C ILE A 163 -7.17 -6.29 1.70
N LEU A 164 -6.57 -5.16 2.07
CA LEU A 164 -5.18 -4.83 1.80
C LEU A 164 -4.36 -5.16 3.05
N TRP A 165 -3.56 -6.21 2.97
CA TRP A 165 -2.71 -6.64 4.07
C TRP A 165 -1.39 -5.89 4.01
N ALA A 166 -1.16 -5.06 5.02
CA ALA A 166 -0.02 -4.16 5.07
C ALA A 166 1.31 -4.92 5.25
N HIS A 167 2.35 -4.45 4.54
CA HIS A 167 3.75 -4.86 4.72
C HIS A 167 4.02 -6.36 4.51
N MET A 168 3.19 -7.06 3.72
CA MET A 168 3.28 -8.52 3.58
C MET A 168 3.15 -9.26 4.92
N GLY A 169 2.45 -8.66 5.89
CA GLY A 169 2.27 -9.18 7.24
C GLY A 169 3.48 -8.96 8.16
N THR A 170 3.44 -9.63 9.32
CA THR A 170 4.47 -9.51 10.36
C THR A 170 5.68 -10.38 10.11
N ASP A 171 5.53 -11.44 9.32
CA ASP A 171 6.57 -12.39 8.95
C ASP A 171 6.54 -12.65 7.43
N PRO A 172 7.16 -11.77 6.63
CA PRO A 172 7.05 -11.76 5.18
C PRO A 172 7.98 -12.81 4.55
N GLU A 173 7.58 -14.07 4.62
CA GLU A 173 8.25 -15.17 3.96
C GLU A 173 7.43 -15.65 2.76
N PRO A 174 8.05 -15.88 1.57
CA PRO A 174 7.35 -16.26 0.33
C PRO A 174 6.41 -17.45 0.49
N GLU A 175 6.84 -18.52 1.17
CA GLU A 175 6.01 -19.71 1.37
C GLU A 175 4.85 -19.46 2.33
N ALA A 176 5.03 -18.66 3.38
CA ALA A 176 3.97 -18.27 4.28
C ALA A 176 2.90 -17.44 3.57
N LEU A 177 3.31 -16.45 2.76
CA LEU A 177 2.40 -15.64 1.95
C LEU A 177 1.66 -16.48 0.91
N ARG A 178 2.35 -17.41 0.25
CA ARG A 178 1.74 -18.37 -0.69
C ARG A 178 0.64 -19.19 -0.04
N ALA A 179 0.86 -19.67 1.19
CA ALA A 179 -0.14 -20.43 1.94
C ALA A 179 -1.40 -19.59 2.25
N VAL A 180 -1.21 -18.34 2.69
CA VAL A 180 -2.33 -17.42 2.98
C VAL A 180 -3.09 -17.03 1.70
N LEU A 181 -2.38 -16.69 0.62
CA LEU A 181 -2.98 -16.35 -0.69
C LEU A 181 -3.77 -17.54 -1.28
N LYS A 182 -3.26 -18.76 -1.10
CA LYS A 182 -3.94 -19.99 -1.53
C LYS A 182 -5.23 -20.24 -0.76
N LYS A 183 -5.23 -19.89 0.53
CA LYS A 183 -6.41 -19.99 1.40
C LYS A 183 -7.46 -18.92 1.08
N HIS A 184 -7.02 -17.71 0.68
CA HIS A 184 -7.87 -16.56 0.39
C HIS A 184 -7.67 -16.08 -1.06
N PRO A 185 -8.13 -16.84 -2.07
CA PRO A 185 -7.72 -16.64 -3.47
C PRO A 185 -8.35 -15.42 -4.14
N ASN A 186 -9.37 -14.78 -3.56
CA ASN A 186 -10.15 -13.77 -4.30
C ASN A 186 -9.93 -12.33 -3.82
N ASN A 187 -10.03 -12.06 -2.51
CA ASN A 187 -10.20 -10.71 -1.98
C ASN A 187 -9.06 -10.25 -1.06
N LEU A 188 -7.97 -11.00 -1.00
CA LEU A 188 -6.76 -10.61 -0.28
C LEU A 188 -5.77 -9.96 -1.25
N TYR A 189 -5.39 -8.72 -0.95
CA TYR A 189 -4.34 -7.95 -1.61
C TYR A 189 -3.25 -7.63 -0.59
N ILE A 190 -2.03 -7.40 -1.04
CA ILE A 190 -0.86 -7.25 -0.17
C ILE A 190 -0.01 -6.09 -0.66
N ASP A 191 0.34 -5.15 0.21
CA ASP A 191 1.32 -4.13 -0.14
C ASP A 191 2.75 -4.54 0.29
N THR A 192 3.74 -4.04 -0.47
CA THR A 192 5.15 -4.38 -0.29
C THR A 192 5.93 -3.37 0.54
N SER A 193 5.24 -2.37 1.12
CA SER A 193 5.89 -1.26 1.81
C SER A 193 6.85 -1.72 2.91
N VAL A 194 7.89 -0.93 3.13
CA VAL A 194 8.97 -1.11 4.11
C VAL A 194 9.76 -2.43 4.03
N ARG A 195 9.53 -3.24 3.00
CA ARG A 195 10.16 -4.56 2.83
C ARG A 195 11.20 -4.63 1.70
N ASP A 196 11.44 -3.54 0.99
CA ASP A 196 12.30 -3.51 -0.21
C ASP A 196 13.63 -4.25 -0.03
N LYS A 197 14.29 -4.08 1.12
CA LYS A 197 15.58 -4.76 1.39
C LYS A 197 15.43 -6.27 1.62
N GLN A 198 14.28 -6.74 2.10
CA GLN A 198 14.03 -8.15 2.34
C GLN A 198 13.73 -8.92 1.05
N LEU A 199 13.33 -8.20 0.00
CA LEU A 199 13.10 -8.77 -1.31
C LEU A 199 14.40 -9.11 -2.05
N LEU A 200 15.52 -8.51 -1.64
CA LEU A 200 16.76 -8.53 -2.40
C LEU A 200 17.74 -9.62 -1.94
N GLU A 201 18.36 -10.26 -2.91
CA GLU A 201 19.52 -11.12 -2.73
C GLU A 201 20.58 -10.76 -3.78
N ASN A 202 21.85 -10.61 -3.35
CA ASN A 202 22.96 -10.23 -4.23
C ASN A 202 22.71 -8.96 -5.08
N GLY A 203 21.89 -8.02 -4.58
CA GLY A 203 21.62 -6.73 -5.21
C GLY A 203 20.46 -6.73 -6.22
N GLY A 204 19.76 -7.85 -6.40
CA GLY A 204 18.54 -7.97 -7.21
C GLY A 204 17.42 -8.68 -6.49
N LEU A 205 16.23 -8.74 -7.08
CA LEU A 205 15.07 -9.45 -6.54
C LEU A 205 15.39 -10.94 -6.40
N SER A 206 15.20 -11.53 -5.20
CA SER A 206 15.46 -12.95 -5.01
C SER A 206 14.53 -13.82 -5.87
N LYS A 207 14.95 -15.02 -6.22
CA LYS A 207 14.18 -15.93 -7.09
C LYS A 207 12.85 -16.33 -6.46
N GLU A 208 12.84 -16.52 -5.16
CA GLU A 208 11.64 -16.90 -4.40
C GLU A 208 10.59 -15.78 -4.43
N TRP A 209 11.01 -14.52 -4.22
CA TRP A 209 10.14 -13.37 -4.33
C TRP A 209 9.67 -13.13 -5.77
N GLN A 210 10.59 -13.24 -6.74
CA GLN A 210 10.26 -13.12 -8.16
C GLN A 210 9.16 -14.11 -8.55
N GLN A 211 9.31 -15.38 -8.16
CA GLN A 211 8.34 -16.43 -8.48
C GLN A 211 7.00 -16.19 -7.79
N LEU A 212 7.02 -15.74 -6.51
CA LEU A 212 5.77 -15.41 -5.80
C LEU A 212 5.01 -14.27 -6.49
N PHE A 213 5.69 -13.20 -6.89
CA PHE A 213 5.07 -12.08 -7.59
C PHE A 213 4.53 -12.47 -8.98
N ILE A 214 5.21 -13.36 -9.71
CA ILE A 214 4.72 -13.89 -10.98
C ILE A 214 3.46 -14.74 -10.77
N ASP A 215 3.48 -15.67 -9.80
CA ASP A 215 2.36 -16.58 -9.54
C ASP A 215 1.10 -15.86 -9.03
N TYR A 216 1.29 -14.76 -8.30
CA TYR A 216 0.21 -13.98 -7.69
C TYR A 216 0.22 -12.51 -8.14
N GLN A 217 0.55 -12.27 -9.42
CA GLN A 217 0.76 -10.94 -9.99
C GLN A 217 -0.41 -9.96 -9.81
N ASP A 218 -1.63 -10.48 -9.60
CA ASP A 218 -2.85 -9.66 -9.41
C ASP A 218 -3.14 -9.38 -7.92
N ARG A 219 -2.21 -9.70 -7.00
CA ARG A 219 -2.43 -9.63 -5.55
C ARG A 219 -1.51 -8.67 -4.82
N PHE A 220 -0.38 -8.30 -5.42
CA PHE A 220 0.60 -7.43 -4.82
C PHE A 220 0.51 -6.01 -5.39
N MET A 221 0.82 -5.03 -4.54
CA MET A 221 0.85 -3.61 -4.87
C MET A 221 2.08 -2.98 -4.23
N VAL A 222 2.74 -2.08 -4.94
CA VAL A 222 3.85 -1.30 -4.36
C VAL A 222 3.32 -0.24 -3.41
N ALA A 223 4.13 0.11 -2.40
CA ALA A 223 3.83 1.19 -1.49
C ALA A 223 5.07 1.73 -0.78
N VAL A 224 5.04 2.99 -0.36
CA VAL A 224 6.15 3.63 0.35
C VAL A 224 6.01 3.54 1.86
N ASP A 225 4.80 3.71 2.39
CA ASP A 225 4.49 3.85 3.83
C ASP A 225 5.27 4.98 4.51
N THR A 226 4.70 6.15 4.51
CA THR A 226 5.27 7.35 5.13
C THR A 226 4.92 7.47 6.62
N PHE A 227 5.23 6.43 7.41
CA PHE A 227 4.93 6.35 8.84
C PHE A 227 5.67 7.39 9.72
N SER A 228 6.57 8.16 9.14
CA SER A 228 7.33 9.20 9.83
C SER A 228 7.83 10.27 8.87
N VAL A 229 8.11 11.48 9.41
CA VAL A 229 8.71 12.58 8.65
C VAL A 229 9.98 12.16 7.91
N ASN A 230 10.80 11.28 8.49
CA ASN A 230 12.01 10.81 7.83
C ASN A 230 11.71 10.01 6.55
N ARG A 231 10.59 9.29 6.48
CA ARG A 231 10.19 8.60 5.24
C ARG A 231 9.85 9.57 4.12
N TRP A 232 9.29 10.73 4.44
CA TRP A 232 9.12 11.82 3.48
C TRP A 232 10.45 12.38 2.98
N ASN A 233 11.45 12.55 3.86
CA ASN A 233 12.79 13.01 3.49
C ASN A 233 13.49 12.01 2.55
N THR A 234 13.21 10.72 2.67
CA THR A 234 13.82 9.64 1.88
C THR A 234 12.91 9.10 0.79
N PHE A 235 11.78 9.75 0.51
CA PHE A 235 10.76 9.27 -0.42
C PHE A 235 11.32 8.92 -1.80
N ASP A 236 12.12 9.83 -2.37
CA ASP A 236 12.75 9.65 -3.69
C ASP A 236 13.66 8.40 -3.72
N SER A 237 14.39 8.13 -2.62
CA SER A 237 15.24 6.95 -2.51
C SER A 237 14.42 5.66 -2.44
N VAL A 238 13.33 5.68 -1.68
CA VAL A 238 12.43 4.51 -1.56
C VAL A 238 11.78 4.19 -2.90
N VAL A 239 11.32 5.20 -3.63
CA VAL A 239 10.76 5.01 -4.97
C VAL A 239 11.79 4.44 -5.95
N ASN A 240 13.05 4.89 -5.85
CA ASN A 240 14.14 4.32 -6.67
C ASN A 240 14.40 2.84 -6.31
N ASP A 241 14.37 2.47 -5.02
CA ASP A 241 14.50 1.08 -4.60
C ASP A 241 13.34 0.23 -5.15
N ILE A 242 12.10 0.73 -5.10
CA ILE A 242 10.94 0.08 -5.70
C ILE A 242 11.13 -0.13 -7.21
N HIS A 243 11.53 0.89 -7.95
CA HIS A 243 11.78 0.75 -9.39
C HIS A 243 12.90 -0.24 -9.69
N SER A 244 13.92 -0.30 -8.83
CA SER A 244 15.06 -1.20 -9.01
C SER A 244 14.62 -2.68 -8.99
N TRP A 245 13.87 -3.11 -7.99
CA TRP A 245 13.43 -4.50 -7.91
C TRP A 245 12.25 -4.82 -8.86
N LEU A 246 11.42 -3.84 -9.19
CA LEU A 246 10.39 -4.02 -10.23
C LEU A 246 11.00 -4.30 -11.61
N ALA A 247 12.19 -3.78 -11.89
CA ALA A 247 12.89 -4.00 -13.16
C ALA A 247 13.37 -5.46 -13.34
N ASP A 248 13.45 -6.24 -12.26
CA ASP A 248 13.80 -7.67 -12.30
C ASP A 248 12.59 -8.57 -12.63
N LEU A 249 11.37 -7.99 -12.69
CA LEU A 249 10.15 -8.72 -13.05
C LEU A 249 9.87 -8.63 -14.56
N PRO A 250 9.11 -9.60 -15.11
CA PRO A 250 8.53 -9.45 -16.45
C PRO A 250 7.73 -8.12 -16.54
N PRO A 251 7.81 -7.37 -17.66
CA PRO A 251 7.22 -6.05 -17.78
C PRO A 251 5.73 -5.96 -17.43
N GLU A 252 4.95 -6.97 -17.81
CA GLU A 252 3.52 -7.06 -17.49
C GLU A 252 3.27 -7.27 -15.98
N VAL A 253 4.10 -8.06 -15.30
CA VAL A 253 4.01 -8.28 -13.86
C VAL A 253 4.42 -7.01 -13.12
N SER A 254 5.55 -6.40 -13.52
CA SER A 254 6.02 -5.13 -12.98
C SER A 254 4.94 -4.05 -13.06
N LYS A 255 4.27 -3.90 -14.21
CA LYS A 255 3.19 -2.92 -14.42
C LYS A 255 2.00 -3.17 -13.50
N LYS A 256 1.60 -4.42 -13.32
CA LYS A 256 0.50 -4.78 -12.41
C LYS A 256 0.81 -4.39 -10.97
N LEU A 257 1.98 -4.78 -10.46
CA LEU A 257 2.37 -4.44 -9.10
C LEU A 257 2.55 -2.93 -8.89
N ALA A 258 3.12 -2.27 -9.90
CA ALA A 258 3.40 -0.83 -9.85
C ALA A 258 2.13 0.04 -9.85
N TYR A 259 1.09 -0.40 -10.58
CA TYR A 259 -0.02 0.50 -10.86
C TYR A 259 -1.37 -0.21 -11.07
N ASP A 260 -1.47 -1.17 -12.02
CA ASP A 260 -2.76 -1.64 -12.53
C ASP A 260 -3.62 -2.27 -11.43
N ASN A 261 -3.03 -3.08 -10.54
CA ASN A 261 -3.77 -3.75 -9.46
C ASN A 261 -4.46 -2.77 -8.52
N ALA A 262 -3.73 -1.75 -8.07
CA ALA A 262 -4.28 -0.73 -7.20
C ALA A 262 -5.31 0.15 -7.92
N TYR A 263 -5.04 0.52 -9.17
CA TYR A 263 -5.95 1.30 -9.99
C TYR A 263 -7.28 0.58 -10.24
N ASP A 264 -7.22 -0.68 -10.68
CA ASP A 264 -8.42 -1.49 -10.94
C ASP A 264 -9.24 -1.72 -9.65
N LEU A 265 -8.56 -1.91 -8.53
CA LEU A 265 -9.22 -2.16 -7.24
C LEU A 265 -9.86 -0.90 -6.62
N LEU A 266 -9.15 0.24 -6.66
CA LEU A 266 -9.45 1.41 -5.84
C LEU A 266 -10.05 2.59 -6.62
N VAL A 267 -9.83 2.66 -7.93
CA VAL A 267 -10.32 3.76 -8.79
C VAL A 267 -11.41 3.26 -9.71
N LYS A 268 -11.11 2.34 -10.60
CA LYS A 268 -12.03 1.87 -11.66
C LYS A 268 -13.33 1.25 -11.11
N THR A 269 -13.28 0.57 -9.97
CA THR A 269 -14.48 -0.01 -9.34
C THR A 269 -15.44 1.01 -8.73
N HIS A 270 -15.01 2.26 -8.61
CA HIS A 270 -15.80 3.35 -8.03
C HIS A 270 -16.30 4.38 -9.04
N ASP A 271 -15.82 4.33 -10.29
CA ASP A 271 -16.26 5.22 -11.38
C ASP A 271 -17.45 4.63 -12.16
N ASN A 272 -17.89 3.42 -11.81
CA ASN A 272 -19.08 2.73 -12.32
C ASN A 272 -20.21 2.71 -11.29
#